data_31880d1607e489ebfa14a6120e27a6fe
#
_entry.id   31880d1607e489ebfa14a6120e27a6fe
#
_cell.length_a   1.000
_cell.length_b   1.000
_cell.length_c   1.000
_cell.angle_alpha   90.00
_cell.angle_beta   90.00
_cell.angle_gamma   90.00
#
_symmetry.space_group_name_H-M   'P 1'
#
loop_
_entity.id
_entity.type
_entity.pdbx_description
1 polymer ?
#
loop_
_entity_poly.entity_id
_entity_poly.type
_entity_poly.pdbx_seq_one_letter_code
_entity_poly.pdbx_strand_id
1 'polypeptide(L)'
;MTSETDVVVVGAGAAGLAAGARLRAAGVPFEIIEAAPMAGGRAATDTTTLGVPFDLGCHWLHDARDNPFTALADAHGFRVGRGTVPRRRLLLGDRFSTDAEKDAADAEVDAVFEAIYAAGRAGRDISAAEVISERGAGRDDVLARHWLELMSAAGPADISAVDFALYRDTDDNWPVLDGYGALVLAVAGDLKVTLGCPVRRIDRRGRRLSIETERGAIACRAVVVTVSTAVIAAGGLAFDPALPPDLAEAFAALPLGFAEKVALLFDRDVFGVADRTGLDAVDPSRPQRAGASAMLRPGGAPAALVHVAGPEAQAIAGEGPDALADFALGVLASAFGEDVRRHVVRRLTTDWAGMPFIGGAYSCALPGKAHLRAKLHEPFDPRIVFAGEALGGPAFSTCHGAHISGIAAAETALAQLEQAA
;
A
#
# COMPACT_ATOMS: atom_id res chain seq x y z
N MET A 1 -16.71 10.99 29.36
CA MET A 1 -18.04 11.43 28.85
C MET A 1 -18.40 10.50 27.71
N THR A 2 -19.66 10.15 27.57
CA THR A 2 -20.14 9.31 26.46
C THR A 2 -20.80 10.23 25.45
N SER A 3 -20.29 10.30 24.22
CA SER A 3 -20.98 10.93 23.09
C SER A 3 -21.84 9.89 22.37
N GLU A 4 -22.73 10.36 21.50
CA GLU A 4 -23.62 9.50 20.73
C GLU A 4 -23.70 9.99 19.27
N THR A 5 -23.64 9.05 18.33
CA THR A 5 -23.79 9.30 16.90
C THR A 5 -24.46 8.09 16.22
N ASP A 6 -24.83 8.18 14.94
CA ASP A 6 -25.37 7.02 14.23
C ASP A 6 -24.25 6.10 13.75
N VAL A 7 -23.20 6.64 13.16
CA VAL A 7 -22.06 5.84 12.64
C VAL A 7 -20.74 6.36 13.18
N VAL A 8 -19.86 5.44 13.59
CA VAL A 8 -18.45 5.76 13.81
C VAL A 8 -17.61 5.14 12.69
N VAL A 9 -16.68 5.91 12.14
CA VAL A 9 -15.67 5.44 11.21
C VAL A 9 -14.34 5.37 11.96
N VAL A 10 -13.76 4.19 12.06
CA VAL A 10 -12.47 3.95 12.73
C VAL A 10 -11.37 3.88 11.70
N GLY A 11 -10.52 4.91 11.68
CA GLY A 11 -9.46 5.14 10.71
C GLY A 11 -9.80 6.25 9.71
N ALA A 12 -8.83 7.11 9.41
CA ALA A 12 -8.96 8.20 8.44
C ALA A 12 -7.97 8.04 7.27
N GLY A 13 -7.70 6.80 6.83
CA GLY A 13 -7.07 6.49 5.55
C GLY A 13 -8.04 6.67 4.38
N ALA A 14 -7.62 6.31 3.17
CA ALA A 14 -8.43 6.45 1.95
C ALA A 14 -9.84 5.82 2.09
N ALA A 15 -9.95 4.66 2.74
CA ALA A 15 -11.24 3.99 2.98
C ALA A 15 -12.12 4.77 3.97
N GLY A 16 -11.57 5.18 5.12
CA GLY A 16 -12.35 5.90 6.14
C GLY A 16 -12.79 7.28 5.68
N LEU A 17 -11.94 8.00 4.95
CA LEU A 17 -12.29 9.29 4.35
C LEU A 17 -13.39 9.13 3.29
N ALA A 18 -13.31 8.10 2.45
CA ALA A 18 -14.35 7.79 1.47
C ALA A 18 -15.68 7.42 2.13
N ALA A 19 -15.64 6.60 3.19
CA ALA A 19 -16.83 6.27 3.98
C ALA A 19 -17.46 7.52 4.61
N GLY A 20 -16.66 8.38 5.23
CA GLY A 20 -17.14 9.65 5.81
C GLY A 20 -17.75 10.59 4.78
N ALA A 21 -17.14 10.70 3.60
CA ALA A 21 -17.70 11.50 2.49
C ALA A 21 -19.06 10.96 2.03
N ARG A 22 -19.22 9.64 1.95
CA ARG A 22 -20.48 8.99 1.57
C ARG A 22 -21.54 9.16 2.64
N LEU A 23 -21.21 9.01 3.92
CA LEU A 23 -22.13 9.25 5.05
C LEU A 23 -22.59 10.72 5.11
N ARG A 24 -21.67 11.66 4.91
CA ARG A 24 -22.00 13.10 4.80
C ARG A 24 -22.98 13.37 3.68
N ALA A 25 -22.76 12.80 2.51
CA ALA A 25 -23.66 12.95 1.36
C ALA A 25 -25.07 12.37 1.63
N ALA A 26 -25.18 11.36 2.51
CA ALA A 26 -26.46 10.80 2.95
C ALA A 26 -27.13 11.61 4.09
N GLY A 27 -26.44 12.62 4.66
CA GLY A 27 -26.97 13.43 5.77
C GLY A 27 -27.08 12.69 7.11
N VAL A 28 -26.36 11.58 7.28
CA VAL A 28 -26.37 10.78 8.50
C VAL A 28 -25.34 11.32 9.48
N PRO A 29 -25.64 11.48 10.78
CA PRO A 29 -24.66 11.84 11.80
C PRO A 29 -23.55 10.79 11.93
N PHE A 30 -22.29 11.22 11.88
CA PHE A 30 -21.14 10.32 12.03
C PHE A 30 -19.94 11.03 12.67
N GLU A 31 -19.01 10.23 13.20
CA GLU A 31 -17.69 10.66 13.67
C GLU A 31 -16.60 9.83 12.99
N ILE A 32 -15.49 10.47 12.57
CA ILE A 32 -14.28 9.80 12.07
C ILE A 32 -13.21 9.92 13.16
N ILE A 33 -12.63 8.79 13.54
CA ILE A 33 -11.61 8.71 14.59
C ILE A 33 -10.35 8.10 13.99
N GLU A 34 -9.22 8.80 14.17
CA GLU A 34 -7.91 8.41 13.67
C GLU A 34 -6.91 8.32 14.82
N ALA A 35 -6.18 7.22 14.87
CA ALA A 35 -5.15 6.98 15.86
C ALA A 35 -3.90 7.87 15.66
N ALA A 36 -3.54 8.11 14.42
CA ALA A 36 -2.38 8.94 14.05
C ALA A 36 -2.66 10.45 14.24
N PRO A 37 -1.59 11.26 14.33
CA PRO A 37 -1.73 12.72 14.43
C PRO A 37 -2.16 13.39 13.12
N MET A 38 -2.30 12.64 12.02
CA MET A 38 -2.71 13.13 10.70
C MET A 38 -3.59 12.12 9.98
N ALA A 39 -4.47 12.62 9.11
CA ALA A 39 -5.28 11.80 8.23
C ALA A 39 -4.48 11.38 6.97
N GLY A 40 -5.02 10.39 6.23
CA GLY A 40 -4.45 9.87 5.00
C GLY A 40 -3.95 8.42 5.14
N GLY A 41 -3.50 8.03 6.33
CA GLY A 41 -2.89 6.72 6.53
C GLY A 41 -1.70 6.50 5.59
N ARG A 42 -1.71 5.40 4.80
CA ARG A 42 -0.69 5.11 3.77
C ARG A 42 -0.80 5.99 2.51
N ALA A 43 -1.78 6.87 2.41
CA ALA A 43 -1.88 7.93 1.41
C ALA A 43 -1.37 9.25 2.01
N ALA A 44 -0.06 9.42 2.01
CA ALA A 44 0.61 10.59 2.60
C ALA A 44 1.63 11.16 1.62
N THR A 45 1.62 12.48 1.45
CA THR A 45 2.56 13.22 0.58
C THR A 45 3.38 14.20 1.43
N ASP A 46 4.70 14.11 1.33
CA ASP A 46 5.62 15.14 1.83
C ASP A 46 5.88 16.17 0.73
N THR A 47 5.75 17.45 1.06
CA THR A 47 5.99 18.56 0.14
C THR A 47 7.17 19.43 0.56
N THR A 48 7.85 19.08 1.64
CA THR A 48 8.85 19.91 2.31
C THR A 48 10.27 19.38 2.17
N THR A 49 10.45 18.07 2.27
CA THR A 49 11.79 17.46 2.36
C THR A 49 12.60 17.62 1.07
N LEU A 50 11.99 17.36 -0.09
CA LEU A 50 12.67 17.41 -1.39
C LEU A 50 12.46 18.71 -2.16
N GLY A 51 11.57 19.59 -1.69
CA GLY A 51 11.15 20.78 -2.45
C GLY A 51 10.23 20.47 -3.65
N VAL A 52 9.87 19.22 -3.82
CA VAL A 52 8.86 18.70 -4.77
C VAL A 52 7.97 17.72 -4.03
N PRO A 53 6.70 17.51 -4.46
CA PRO A 53 5.84 16.50 -3.85
C PRO A 53 6.47 15.11 -3.89
N PHE A 54 6.46 14.43 -2.76
CA PHE A 54 6.94 13.08 -2.60
C PHE A 54 5.90 12.25 -1.84
N ASP A 55 5.37 11.21 -2.50
CA ASP A 55 4.44 10.28 -1.86
C ASP A 55 5.18 9.26 -1.01
N LEU A 56 4.94 9.33 0.29
CA LEU A 56 5.50 8.40 1.26
C LEU A 56 4.92 6.98 1.06
N GLY A 57 3.62 6.87 0.74
CA GLY A 57 2.93 5.62 0.45
C GLY A 57 2.53 5.49 -1.01
N CYS A 58 1.22 5.43 -1.30
CA CYS A 58 0.69 5.28 -2.65
C CYS A 58 1.14 6.44 -3.56
N HIS A 59 1.53 6.12 -4.80
CA HIS A 59 2.05 7.09 -5.77
C HIS A 59 1.38 6.95 -7.15
N TRP A 60 1.05 5.71 -7.53
CA TRP A 60 0.53 5.39 -8.84
C TRP A 60 -0.99 5.23 -8.80
N LEU A 61 -1.67 5.82 -9.78
CA LEU A 61 -3.02 5.43 -10.15
C LEU A 61 -2.90 4.12 -10.92
N HIS A 62 -2.99 3.00 -10.22
CA HIS A 62 -3.09 1.69 -10.86
C HIS A 62 -4.45 1.59 -11.56
N ASP A 63 -4.54 0.82 -12.64
CA ASP A 63 -5.75 0.78 -13.48
C ASP A 63 -6.24 2.18 -13.88
N ALA A 64 -5.34 3.07 -14.25
CA ALA A 64 -5.55 4.52 -14.28
C ALA A 64 -6.75 4.96 -15.12
N ARG A 65 -7.16 4.20 -16.15
CA ARG A 65 -8.34 4.50 -16.95
C ARG A 65 -9.65 4.28 -16.21
N ASP A 66 -9.67 3.28 -15.33
CA ASP A 66 -10.85 2.89 -14.54
C ASP A 66 -10.75 3.38 -13.07
N ASN A 67 -9.60 3.94 -12.69
CA ASN A 67 -9.35 4.42 -11.33
C ASN A 67 -10.19 5.69 -11.04
N PRO A 68 -11.04 5.68 -10.01
CA PRO A 68 -11.88 6.84 -9.68
C PRO A 68 -11.06 8.11 -9.39
N PHE A 69 -9.84 7.97 -8.87
CA PHE A 69 -8.98 9.11 -8.61
C PHE A 69 -8.47 9.80 -9.87
N THR A 70 -8.55 9.17 -11.04
CA THR A 70 -8.22 9.85 -12.32
C THR A 70 -9.19 10.99 -12.62
N ALA A 71 -10.48 10.74 -12.48
CA ALA A 71 -11.50 11.79 -12.64
C ALA A 71 -11.50 12.78 -11.48
N LEU A 72 -11.24 12.30 -10.25
CA LEU A 72 -11.14 13.15 -9.07
C LEU A 72 -9.92 14.09 -9.14
N ALA A 73 -8.80 13.64 -9.70
CA ALA A 73 -7.63 14.48 -9.93
C ALA A 73 -7.98 15.66 -10.84
N ASP A 74 -8.69 15.40 -11.95
CA ASP A 74 -9.14 16.47 -12.85
C ASP A 74 -10.08 17.45 -12.13
N ALA A 75 -11.05 16.93 -11.37
CA ALA A 75 -12.03 17.74 -10.66
C ALA A 75 -11.38 18.64 -9.60
N HIS A 76 -10.27 18.20 -8.99
CA HIS A 76 -9.53 18.94 -7.95
C HIS A 76 -8.30 19.68 -8.51
N GLY A 77 -8.06 19.66 -9.82
CA GLY A 77 -6.97 20.40 -10.46
C GLY A 77 -5.58 19.78 -10.24
N PHE A 78 -5.51 18.48 -9.92
CA PHE A 78 -4.24 17.77 -9.76
C PHE A 78 -3.71 17.29 -11.12
N ARG A 79 -2.40 17.42 -11.31
CA ARG A 79 -1.74 16.95 -12.53
C ARG A 79 -1.47 15.46 -12.46
N VAL A 80 -1.80 14.75 -13.53
CA VAL A 80 -1.57 13.31 -13.69
C VAL A 80 -0.64 13.08 -14.89
N GLY A 81 0.36 12.24 -14.72
CA GLY A 81 1.32 11.87 -15.77
C GLY A 81 0.73 10.83 -16.72
N ARG A 82 -0.26 11.24 -17.53
CA ARG A 82 -0.99 10.34 -18.44
C ARG A 82 -0.11 9.86 -19.60
N GLY A 83 -0.13 8.54 -19.84
CA GLY A 83 0.51 7.93 -21.00
C GLY A 83 2.04 8.02 -21.01
N THR A 84 2.65 8.50 -19.95
CA THR A 84 4.11 8.52 -19.83
C THR A 84 4.60 7.21 -19.27
N VAL A 85 5.11 6.33 -20.14
CA VAL A 85 5.95 5.22 -19.68
C VAL A 85 7.33 5.81 -19.40
N PRO A 86 7.80 5.84 -18.13
CA PRO A 86 9.15 6.30 -17.85
C PRO A 86 10.17 5.46 -18.62
N ARG A 87 11.22 6.09 -19.18
CA ARG A 87 12.36 5.32 -19.66
C ARG A 87 12.93 4.56 -18.49
N ARG A 88 12.90 3.23 -18.57
CA ARG A 88 13.43 2.36 -17.53
C ARG A 88 14.81 1.86 -17.91
N ARG A 89 15.76 2.02 -17.01
CA ARG A 89 17.13 1.47 -17.11
C ARG A 89 17.22 0.27 -16.17
N LEU A 90 18.02 -0.72 -16.54
CA LEU A 90 18.30 -1.88 -15.72
C LEU A 90 19.77 -1.90 -15.35
N LEU A 91 20.07 -1.94 -14.05
CA LEU A 91 21.40 -2.15 -13.49
C LEU A 91 21.55 -3.61 -13.07
N LEU A 92 22.54 -4.29 -13.59
CA LEU A 92 22.88 -5.67 -13.27
C LEU A 92 24.20 -5.69 -12.46
N GLY A 93 24.06 -5.73 -11.14
CA GLY A 93 25.19 -5.60 -10.22
C GLY A 93 25.78 -4.18 -10.24
N ASP A 94 26.86 -3.98 -10.97
CA ASP A 94 27.61 -2.70 -11.05
C ASP A 94 27.63 -2.08 -12.45
N ARG A 95 26.91 -2.66 -13.41
CA ARG A 95 26.84 -2.15 -14.78
C ARG A 95 25.41 -2.05 -15.31
N PHE A 96 25.18 -1.11 -16.19
CA PHE A 96 23.93 -1.08 -16.94
C PHE A 96 23.84 -2.24 -17.93
N SER A 97 22.63 -2.79 -18.06
CA SER A 97 22.33 -3.77 -19.09
C SER A 97 22.45 -3.18 -20.50
N THR A 98 22.72 -4.02 -21.47
CA THR A 98 22.41 -3.74 -22.87
C THR A 98 20.90 -3.80 -23.09
N ASP A 99 20.40 -3.26 -24.21
CA ASP A 99 18.98 -3.36 -24.56
C ASP A 99 18.54 -4.83 -24.68
N ALA A 100 19.37 -5.68 -25.30
CA ALA A 100 19.08 -7.11 -25.45
C ALA A 100 19.00 -7.86 -24.10
N GLU A 101 19.85 -7.52 -23.13
CA GLU A 101 19.79 -8.08 -21.77
C GLU A 101 18.56 -7.62 -21.04
N LYS A 102 18.19 -6.33 -21.20
CA LYS A 102 16.98 -5.79 -20.61
C LYS A 102 15.73 -6.45 -21.20
N ASP A 103 15.65 -6.59 -22.53
CA ASP A 103 14.51 -7.22 -23.20
C ASP A 103 14.38 -8.70 -22.78
N ALA A 104 15.49 -9.40 -22.61
CA ALA A 104 15.50 -10.79 -22.12
C ALA A 104 15.02 -10.88 -20.66
N ALA A 105 15.46 -9.95 -19.79
CA ALA A 105 15.02 -9.91 -18.40
C ALA A 105 13.51 -9.56 -18.29
N ASP A 106 13.02 -8.62 -19.11
CA ASP A 106 11.59 -8.27 -19.14
C ASP A 106 10.76 -9.47 -19.64
N ALA A 107 11.20 -10.18 -20.68
CA ALA A 107 10.53 -11.40 -21.16
C ALA A 107 10.48 -12.51 -20.10
N GLU A 108 11.51 -12.63 -19.24
CA GLU A 108 11.50 -13.60 -18.14
C GLU A 108 10.53 -13.15 -17.02
N VAL A 109 10.42 -11.83 -16.73
CA VAL A 109 9.40 -11.30 -15.82
C VAL A 109 8.00 -11.72 -16.28
N ASP A 110 7.68 -11.45 -17.57
CA ASP A 110 6.39 -11.80 -18.16
C ASP A 110 6.12 -13.31 -18.06
N ALA A 111 7.12 -14.12 -18.34
CA ALA A 111 6.99 -15.59 -18.31
C ALA A 111 6.81 -16.14 -16.89
N VAL A 112 7.46 -15.57 -15.88
CA VAL A 112 7.27 -15.93 -14.46
C VAL A 112 5.89 -15.51 -14.00
N PHE A 113 5.46 -14.29 -14.30
CA PHE A 113 4.16 -13.77 -13.90
C PHE A 113 3.02 -14.57 -14.54
N GLU A 114 3.11 -14.87 -15.85
CA GLU A 114 2.10 -15.69 -16.51
C GLU A 114 2.01 -17.10 -15.91
N ALA A 115 3.12 -17.70 -15.50
CA ALA A 115 3.09 -19.00 -14.82
C ALA A 115 2.36 -18.91 -13.46
N ILE A 116 2.60 -17.85 -12.68
CA ILE A 116 1.92 -17.64 -11.41
C ILE A 116 0.43 -17.36 -11.64
N TYR A 117 0.06 -16.52 -12.61
CA TYR A 117 -1.32 -16.28 -13.00
C TYR A 117 -2.01 -17.56 -13.46
N ALA A 118 -1.34 -18.40 -14.26
CA ALA A 118 -1.88 -19.67 -14.72
C ALA A 118 -2.13 -20.64 -13.56
N ALA A 119 -1.20 -20.74 -12.62
CA ALA A 119 -1.37 -21.55 -11.41
C ALA A 119 -2.56 -21.07 -10.58
N GLY A 120 -2.66 -19.75 -10.34
CA GLY A 120 -3.75 -19.15 -9.58
C GLY A 120 -5.11 -19.32 -10.25
N ARG A 121 -5.21 -19.06 -11.56
CA ARG A 121 -6.45 -19.29 -12.34
C ARG A 121 -6.88 -20.77 -12.35
N ALA A 122 -5.93 -21.70 -12.25
CA ALA A 122 -6.22 -23.12 -12.08
C ALA A 122 -6.63 -23.52 -10.64
N GLY A 123 -6.72 -22.54 -9.72
CA GLY A 123 -7.05 -22.78 -8.31
C GLY A 123 -5.94 -23.43 -7.49
N ARG A 124 -4.70 -23.43 -7.98
CA ARG A 124 -3.53 -23.93 -7.25
C ARG A 124 -3.05 -22.84 -6.28
N ASP A 125 -3.52 -22.89 -5.05
CA ASP A 125 -3.15 -21.93 -4.01
C ASP A 125 -1.82 -22.33 -3.33
N ILE A 126 -0.76 -22.34 -4.14
CA ILE A 126 0.63 -22.58 -3.73
C ILE A 126 1.42 -21.27 -3.74
N SER A 127 2.64 -21.29 -3.23
CA SER A 127 3.49 -20.11 -3.24
C SER A 127 4.00 -19.78 -4.65
N ALA A 128 4.25 -18.49 -4.91
CA ALA A 128 4.94 -18.06 -6.12
C ALA A 128 6.33 -18.72 -6.24
N ALA A 129 7.02 -18.96 -5.11
CA ALA A 129 8.30 -19.67 -5.09
C ALA A 129 8.19 -21.10 -5.62
N GLU A 130 7.12 -21.83 -5.27
CA GLU A 130 6.88 -23.19 -5.80
C GLU A 130 6.65 -23.15 -7.31
N VAL A 131 5.84 -22.19 -7.80
CA VAL A 131 5.61 -22.03 -9.25
C VAL A 131 6.91 -21.72 -9.98
N ILE A 132 7.76 -20.82 -9.46
CA ILE A 132 9.07 -20.51 -10.03
C ILE A 132 9.96 -21.76 -10.05
N SER A 133 9.97 -22.54 -8.96
CA SER A 133 10.75 -23.77 -8.86
C SER A 133 10.32 -24.82 -9.89
N GLU A 134 9.01 -25.00 -10.11
CA GLU A 134 8.45 -25.92 -11.10
C GLU A 134 8.85 -25.55 -12.54
N ARG A 135 9.05 -24.28 -12.84
CA ARG A 135 9.55 -23.83 -14.15
C ARG A 135 11.01 -24.24 -14.40
N GLY A 136 11.73 -24.67 -13.36
CA GLY A 136 13.15 -24.95 -13.46
C GLY A 136 13.97 -23.67 -13.51
N ALA A 137 13.75 -22.77 -12.57
CA ALA A 137 14.31 -21.44 -12.45
C ALA A 137 15.75 -21.32 -12.94
N GLY A 138 15.96 -20.48 -13.95
CA GLY A 138 17.25 -20.04 -14.41
C GLY A 138 17.84 -18.93 -13.49
N ARG A 139 19.07 -18.52 -13.75
CA ARG A 139 19.69 -17.40 -13.04
C ARG A 139 19.04 -16.04 -13.34
N ASP A 140 18.11 -16.00 -14.28
CA ASP A 140 17.56 -14.78 -14.86
C ASP A 140 16.25 -14.33 -14.22
N ASP A 141 15.74 -15.05 -13.20
CA ASP A 141 14.52 -14.74 -12.49
C ASP A 141 14.63 -13.62 -11.43
N VAL A 142 15.85 -13.04 -11.28
CA VAL A 142 16.14 -12.06 -10.22
C VAL A 142 15.29 -10.79 -10.36
N LEU A 143 15.08 -10.32 -11.59
CA LEU A 143 14.23 -9.17 -11.86
C LEU A 143 12.75 -9.50 -11.62
N ALA A 144 12.31 -10.71 -12.01
CA ALA A 144 10.95 -11.16 -11.75
C ALA A 144 10.66 -11.25 -10.23
N ARG A 145 11.59 -11.80 -9.47
CA ARG A 145 11.51 -11.85 -8.00
C ARG A 145 11.42 -10.45 -7.40
N HIS A 146 12.27 -9.53 -7.82
CA HIS A 146 12.24 -8.13 -7.39
C HIS A 146 10.88 -7.47 -7.64
N TRP A 147 10.30 -7.67 -8.83
CA TRP A 147 8.98 -7.13 -9.16
C TRP A 147 7.86 -7.80 -8.34
N LEU A 148 7.92 -9.12 -8.08
CA LEU A 148 6.99 -9.79 -7.18
C LEU A 148 7.03 -9.19 -5.77
N GLU A 149 8.24 -8.94 -5.25
CA GLU A 149 8.44 -8.31 -3.94
C GLU A 149 7.90 -6.87 -3.92
N LEU A 150 8.11 -6.09 -4.97
CA LEU A 150 7.54 -4.74 -5.07
C LEU A 150 6.00 -4.75 -5.17
N MET A 151 5.42 -5.68 -5.93
CA MET A 151 3.96 -5.75 -6.11
C MET A 151 3.23 -6.29 -4.88
N SER A 152 3.84 -7.22 -4.15
CA SER A 152 3.20 -7.92 -3.03
C SER A 152 3.73 -7.51 -1.66
N ALA A 153 4.81 -6.73 -1.59
CA ALA A 153 5.56 -6.41 -0.37
C ALA A 153 6.03 -7.66 0.41
N ALA A 154 6.03 -8.83 -0.21
CA ALA A 154 6.32 -10.13 0.38
C ALA A 154 7.31 -10.91 -0.47
N GLY A 155 8.07 -11.81 0.14
CA GLY A 155 8.93 -12.73 -0.61
C GLY A 155 8.09 -13.77 -1.37
N PRO A 156 8.60 -14.34 -2.50
CA PRO A 156 7.86 -15.30 -3.31
C PRO A 156 7.32 -16.53 -2.53
N ALA A 157 7.94 -16.88 -1.41
CA ALA A 157 7.48 -17.98 -0.56
C ALA A 157 6.16 -17.69 0.19
N ASP A 158 5.87 -16.41 0.41
CA ASP A 158 4.70 -15.94 1.16
C ASP A 158 3.59 -15.39 0.26
N ILE A 159 3.77 -15.40 -1.07
CA ILE A 159 2.80 -14.92 -2.05
C ILE A 159 1.94 -16.10 -2.53
N SER A 160 0.64 -16.07 -2.27
CA SER A 160 -0.32 -17.02 -2.85
C SER A 160 -0.48 -16.77 -4.35
N ALA A 161 -0.32 -17.82 -5.17
CA ALA A 161 -0.56 -17.72 -6.61
C ALA A 161 -2.04 -17.41 -6.93
N VAL A 162 -2.99 -17.88 -6.13
CA VAL A 162 -4.41 -17.56 -6.30
C VAL A 162 -4.67 -16.09 -5.98
N ASP A 163 -4.17 -15.59 -4.85
CA ASP A 163 -4.33 -14.19 -4.48
C ASP A 163 -3.70 -13.26 -5.53
N PHE A 164 -2.49 -13.59 -5.99
CA PHE A 164 -1.80 -12.84 -7.05
C PHE A 164 -2.61 -12.79 -8.34
N ALA A 165 -3.25 -13.91 -8.71
CA ALA A 165 -4.09 -13.99 -9.91
C ALA A 165 -5.45 -13.29 -9.78
N LEU A 166 -5.90 -12.97 -8.57
CA LEU A 166 -7.11 -12.18 -8.32
C LEU A 166 -6.87 -10.67 -8.46
N TYR A 167 -5.62 -10.22 -8.36
CA TYR A 167 -5.28 -8.82 -8.56
C TYR A 167 -5.42 -8.43 -10.03
N ARG A 168 -6.15 -7.34 -10.28
CA ARG A 168 -6.28 -6.78 -11.62
C ARG A 168 -5.12 -5.82 -11.88
N ASP A 169 -4.35 -6.08 -12.91
CA ASP A 169 -3.35 -5.17 -13.45
C ASP A 169 -3.62 -4.92 -14.93
N THR A 170 -3.70 -3.67 -15.33
CA THR A 170 -3.92 -3.26 -16.72
C THR A 170 -2.69 -2.59 -17.33
N ASP A 171 -1.55 -2.58 -16.65
CA ASP A 171 -0.32 -1.85 -17.02
C ASP A 171 -0.49 -0.31 -17.14
N ASP A 172 -1.72 0.20 -17.02
CA ASP A 172 -2.00 1.63 -17.02
C ASP A 172 -1.74 2.23 -15.62
N ASN A 173 -0.48 2.55 -15.35
CA ASN A 173 -0.03 3.11 -14.07
C ASN A 173 0.42 4.57 -14.24
N TRP A 174 -0.39 5.54 -13.81
CA TRP A 174 -0.10 6.95 -13.96
C TRP A 174 0.26 7.62 -12.63
N PRO A 175 1.38 8.37 -12.55
CA PRO A 175 1.73 9.07 -11.33
C PRO A 175 0.85 10.30 -11.11
N VAL A 176 0.49 10.59 -9.85
CA VAL A 176 -0.08 11.88 -9.46
C VAL A 176 1.08 12.83 -9.16
N LEU A 177 1.29 13.83 -10.04
CA LEU A 177 2.48 14.67 -10.02
C LEU A 177 2.53 15.65 -8.85
N ASP A 178 1.37 15.99 -8.32
CA ASP A 178 1.22 16.90 -7.18
C ASP A 178 1.04 16.13 -5.86
N GLY A 179 1.18 14.81 -5.89
CA GLY A 179 1.09 13.90 -4.76
C GLY A 179 -0.27 13.21 -4.64
N TYR A 180 -0.26 11.88 -4.61
CA TYR A 180 -1.49 11.08 -4.51
C TYR A 180 -2.11 11.19 -3.11
N GLY A 181 -1.28 11.21 -2.06
CA GLY A 181 -1.78 11.44 -0.70
C GLY A 181 -2.44 12.80 -0.55
N ALA A 182 -1.88 13.85 -1.17
CA ALA A 182 -2.47 15.18 -1.20
C ALA A 182 -3.83 15.18 -1.95
N LEU A 183 -3.95 14.43 -3.05
CA LEU A 183 -5.21 14.25 -3.76
C LEU A 183 -6.27 13.56 -2.88
N VAL A 184 -5.91 12.51 -2.16
CA VAL A 184 -6.84 11.81 -1.23
C VAL A 184 -7.40 12.77 -0.20
N LEU A 185 -6.56 13.62 0.38
CA LEU A 185 -6.99 14.63 1.35
C LEU A 185 -7.84 15.73 0.71
N ALA A 186 -7.50 16.17 -0.50
CA ALA A 186 -8.30 17.16 -1.23
C ALA A 186 -9.71 16.64 -1.55
N VAL A 187 -9.83 15.36 -1.94
CA VAL A 187 -11.12 14.68 -2.18
C VAL A 187 -11.94 14.56 -0.89
N ALA A 188 -11.31 14.30 0.25
CA ALA A 188 -11.97 14.27 1.56
C ALA A 188 -12.53 15.67 1.94
N GLY A 189 -11.88 16.74 1.50
CA GLY A 189 -12.28 18.10 1.76
C GLY A 189 -12.27 18.48 3.25
N ASP A 190 -13.37 19.06 3.72
CA ASP A 190 -13.52 19.58 5.10
C ASP A 190 -14.09 18.56 6.10
N LEU A 191 -13.95 17.26 5.84
CA LEU A 191 -14.36 16.22 6.79
C LEU A 191 -13.67 16.43 8.15
N LYS A 192 -14.48 16.43 9.21
CA LYS A 192 -13.95 16.52 10.57
C LYS A 192 -13.44 15.16 11.02
N VAL A 193 -12.17 15.10 11.40
CA VAL A 193 -11.49 13.90 11.90
C VAL A 193 -10.96 14.17 13.30
N THR A 194 -11.27 13.28 14.24
CA THR A 194 -10.66 13.30 15.56
C THR A 194 -9.32 12.59 15.52
N LEU A 195 -8.24 13.35 15.42
CA LEU A 195 -6.87 12.85 15.31
C LEU A 195 -6.24 12.51 16.67
N GLY A 196 -5.21 11.65 16.68
CA GLY A 196 -4.48 11.25 17.87
C GLY A 196 -5.40 10.59 18.91
N CYS A 197 -6.36 9.79 18.45
CA CYS A 197 -7.39 9.18 19.28
C CYS A 197 -7.57 7.70 18.91
N PRO A 198 -6.66 6.81 19.32
CA PRO A 198 -6.77 5.40 19.00
C PRO A 198 -8.00 4.79 19.65
N VAL A 199 -8.80 4.09 18.85
CA VAL A 199 -9.86 3.20 19.33
C VAL A 199 -9.21 1.94 19.88
N ARG A 200 -9.48 1.59 21.13
CA ARG A 200 -8.91 0.43 21.81
C ARG A 200 -9.82 -0.79 21.78
N ARG A 201 -11.13 -0.56 21.87
CA ARG A 201 -12.12 -1.64 21.91
C ARG A 201 -13.44 -1.23 21.27
N ILE A 202 -14.09 -2.19 20.63
CA ILE A 202 -15.47 -2.13 20.16
C ILE A 202 -16.28 -3.12 21.01
N ASP A 203 -17.07 -2.60 21.97
CA ASP A 203 -18.02 -3.40 22.73
C ASP A 203 -19.34 -3.52 21.95
N ARG A 204 -19.72 -4.76 21.64
CA ARG A 204 -20.92 -5.10 20.86
C ARG A 204 -22.00 -5.85 21.64
N ARG A 205 -21.87 -5.93 22.97
CA ARG A 205 -22.83 -6.63 23.83
C ARG A 205 -24.17 -5.90 23.95
N GLY A 206 -24.14 -4.57 23.90
CA GLY A 206 -25.34 -3.74 24.03
C GLY A 206 -26.15 -3.61 22.75
N ARG A 207 -27.31 -2.97 22.86
CA ARG A 207 -28.15 -2.61 21.71
C ARG A 207 -27.40 -1.63 20.76
N ARG A 208 -26.65 -0.69 21.32
CA ARG A 208 -25.68 0.15 20.61
C ARG A 208 -24.29 -0.41 20.80
N LEU A 209 -23.44 -0.18 19.81
CA LEU A 209 -22.01 -0.40 19.96
C LEU A 209 -21.42 0.68 20.86
N SER A 210 -20.39 0.33 21.65
CA SER A 210 -19.58 1.30 22.39
C SER A 210 -18.17 1.29 21.83
N ILE A 211 -17.74 2.40 21.29
CA ILE A 211 -16.39 2.60 20.70
C ILE A 211 -15.52 3.26 21.76
N GLU A 212 -14.59 2.50 22.33
CA GLU A 212 -13.80 2.93 23.48
C GLU A 212 -12.44 3.51 23.06
N THR A 213 -12.19 4.71 23.54
CA THR A 213 -10.94 5.47 23.32
C THR A 213 -10.39 5.96 24.66
N GLU A 214 -9.17 6.47 24.69
CA GLU A 214 -8.59 7.13 25.86
C GLU A 214 -9.32 8.43 26.23
N ARG A 215 -10.12 9.00 25.31
CA ARG A 215 -10.91 10.24 25.53
C ARG A 215 -12.34 9.97 26.01
N GLY A 216 -12.71 8.70 26.13
CA GLY A 216 -14.06 8.26 26.52
C GLY A 216 -14.65 7.27 25.53
N ALA A 217 -15.94 6.97 25.67
CA ALA A 217 -16.65 6.06 24.80
C ALA A 217 -17.68 6.79 23.94
N ILE A 218 -17.89 6.30 22.70
CA ILE A 218 -18.88 6.80 21.76
C ILE A 218 -19.90 5.69 21.52
N ALA A 219 -21.17 5.98 21.80
CA ALA A 219 -22.27 5.06 21.49
C ALA A 219 -22.71 5.27 20.03
N CYS A 220 -22.81 4.18 19.25
CA CYS A 220 -23.27 4.27 17.86
C CYS A 220 -24.17 3.10 17.48
N ARG A 221 -24.88 3.25 16.35
CA ARG A 221 -25.74 2.21 15.77
C ARG A 221 -24.95 1.30 14.85
N ALA A 222 -23.97 1.86 14.14
CA ALA A 222 -23.07 1.11 13.27
C ALA A 222 -21.63 1.65 13.34
N VAL A 223 -20.66 0.81 12.99
CA VAL A 223 -19.24 1.19 12.88
C VAL A 223 -18.65 0.68 11.56
N VAL A 224 -17.93 1.55 10.87
CA VAL A 224 -17.08 1.20 9.73
C VAL A 224 -15.64 1.13 10.22
N VAL A 225 -15.04 -0.06 10.17
CA VAL A 225 -13.68 -0.33 10.66
C VAL A 225 -12.73 -0.38 9.47
N THR A 226 -11.81 0.58 9.41
CA THR A 226 -10.89 0.72 8.26
C THR A 226 -9.41 0.58 8.65
N VAL A 227 -9.14 0.03 9.83
CA VAL A 227 -7.78 -0.27 10.28
C VAL A 227 -7.20 -1.44 9.47
N SER A 228 -5.88 -1.50 9.38
CA SER A 228 -5.20 -2.55 8.61
C SER A 228 -5.44 -3.96 9.18
N THR A 229 -5.30 -4.98 8.33
CA THR A 229 -5.35 -6.39 8.75
C THR A 229 -4.32 -6.69 9.83
N ALA A 230 -3.10 -6.13 9.70
CA ALA A 230 -2.02 -6.31 10.68
C ALA A 230 -2.39 -5.78 12.07
N VAL A 231 -3.04 -4.61 12.15
CA VAL A 231 -3.47 -4.03 13.44
C VAL A 231 -4.50 -4.92 14.12
N ILE A 232 -5.46 -5.46 13.37
CA ILE A 232 -6.48 -6.38 13.92
C ILE A 232 -5.83 -7.70 14.34
N ALA A 233 -5.01 -8.29 13.50
CA ALA A 233 -4.32 -9.55 13.79
C ALA A 233 -3.40 -9.46 15.02
N ALA A 234 -2.75 -8.30 15.23
CA ALA A 234 -1.92 -8.04 16.39
C ALA A 234 -2.70 -7.67 17.66
N GLY A 235 -4.05 -7.62 17.60
CA GLY A 235 -4.88 -7.24 18.75
C GLY A 235 -4.83 -5.74 19.09
N GLY A 236 -4.40 -4.88 18.16
CA GLY A 236 -4.35 -3.43 18.32
C GLY A 236 -5.74 -2.78 18.43
N LEU A 237 -6.77 -3.48 17.95
CA LEU A 237 -8.19 -3.16 18.14
C LEU A 237 -8.91 -4.40 18.69
N ALA A 238 -9.41 -4.33 19.93
CA ALA A 238 -10.14 -5.41 20.57
C ALA A 238 -11.63 -5.38 20.23
N PHE A 239 -12.27 -6.54 20.15
CA PHE A 239 -13.71 -6.71 20.02
C PHE A 239 -14.25 -7.46 21.25
N ASP A 240 -15.40 -7.04 21.78
CA ASP A 240 -16.05 -7.67 22.93
C ASP A 240 -17.56 -7.88 22.69
N PRO A 241 -18.05 -9.10 22.50
CA PRO A 241 -17.30 -10.38 22.43
C PRO A 241 -16.26 -10.42 21.29
N ALA A 242 -15.27 -11.27 21.45
CA ALA A 242 -14.19 -11.44 20.47
C ALA A 242 -14.71 -11.77 19.06
N LEU A 243 -13.90 -11.50 18.03
CA LEU A 243 -14.18 -11.93 16.66
C LEU A 243 -14.32 -13.47 16.61
N PRO A 244 -15.20 -13.99 15.73
CA PRO A 244 -15.22 -15.42 15.43
C PRO A 244 -13.83 -15.91 15.02
N PRO A 245 -13.41 -17.14 15.41
CA PRO A 245 -12.07 -17.64 15.15
C PRO A 245 -11.69 -17.65 13.66
N ASP A 246 -12.63 -17.97 12.78
CA ASP A 246 -12.44 -18.01 11.33
C ASP A 246 -12.24 -16.59 10.73
N LEU A 247 -12.91 -15.59 11.30
CA LEU A 247 -12.70 -14.19 10.90
C LEU A 247 -11.36 -13.65 11.44
N ALA A 248 -10.97 -14.01 12.66
CA ALA A 248 -9.66 -13.67 13.20
C ALA A 248 -8.53 -14.31 12.38
N GLU A 249 -8.70 -15.57 11.95
CA GLU A 249 -7.78 -16.25 11.03
C GLU A 249 -7.69 -15.50 9.68
N ALA A 250 -8.81 -15.00 9.15
CA ALA A 250 -8.80 -14.26 7.89
C ALA A 250 -7.96 -12.99 7.95
N PHE A 251 -8.00 -12.24 9.06
CA PHE A 251 -7.11 -11.08 9.24
C PHE A 251 -5.64 -11.49 9.35
N ALA A 252 -5.33 -12.58 10.04
CA ALA A 252 -3.96 -13.09 10.18
C ALA A 252 -3.39 -13.68 8.88
N ALA A 253 -4.25 -14.21 8.01
CA ALA A 253 -3.88 -14.80 6.71
C ALA A 253 -3.57 -13.76 5.63
N LEU A 254 -3.83 -12.48 5.89
CA LEU A 254 -3.58 -11.34 5.01
C LEU A 254 -2.63 -10.35 5.68
N PRO A 255 -1.38 -10.77 6.00
CA PRO A 255 -0.41 -9.86 6.62
C PRO A 255 -0.13 -8.67 5.70
N LEU A 256 0.29 -7.56 6.30
CA LEU A 256 0.95 -6.51 5.54
C LEU A 256 2.41 -6.88 5.35
N GLY A 257 2.87 -6.79 4.13
CA GLY A 257 4.27 -7.03 3.81
C GLY A 257 5.17 -5.83 4.10
N PHE A 258 6.43 -5.96 3.74
CA PHE A 258 7.45 -4.92 3.90
C PHE A 258 7.75 -4.24 2.56
N ALA A 259 7.48 -2.95 2.48
CA ALA A 259 7.92 -2.07 1.39
C ALA A 259 8.11 -0.65 1.92
N GLU A 260 9.27 -0.09 1.68
CA GLU A 260 9.66 1.24 2.14
C GLU A 260 10.21 2.08 1.00
N LYS A 261 10.23 3.38 1.21
CA LYS A 261 10.80 4.35 0.27
C LYS A 261 11.93 5.13 0.91
N VAL A 262 12.96 5.35 0.12
CA VAL A 262 14.06 6.24 0.47
C VAL A 262 14.08 7.41 -0.52
N ALA A 263 13.92 8.61 -0.01
CA ALA A 263 14.06 9.85 -0.78
C ALA A 263 15.43 10.46 -0.52
N LEU A 264 16.17 10.73 -1.59
CA LEU A 264 17.50 11.34 -1.56
C LEU A 264 17.48 12.61 -2.41
N LEU A 265 17.82 13.75 -1.79
CA LEU A 265 18.00 15.03 -2.47
C LEU A 265 19.49 15.32 -2.60
N PHE A 266 19.91 15.79 -3.78
CA PHE A 266 21.30 16.14 -4.09
C PHE A 266 21.45 17.63 -4.31
N ASP A 267 22.65 18.17 -4.12
CA ASP A 267 22.95 19.59 -4.33
C ASP A 267 22.98 19.96 -5.84
N ARG A 268 23.02 18.98 -6.71
CA ARG A 268 23.01 19.09 -8.18
C ARG A 268 22.47 17.84 -8.85
N ASP A 269 22.18 17.92 -10.14
CA ASP A 269 21.90 16.72 -10.94
C ASP A 269 23.19 15.87 -11.06
N VAL A 270 23.16 14.71 -10.41
CA VAL A 270 24.26 13.72 -10.42
C VAL A 270 23.98 12.58 -11.39
N PHE A 271 22.82 12.54 -12.02
CA PHE A 271 22.33 11.41 -12.80
C PHE A 271 22.52 11.58 -14.30
N GLY A 272 22.43 12.81 -14.82
CA GLY A 272 22.53 13.10 -16.26
C GLY A 272 21.47 12.39 -17.11
N VAL A 273 20.28 12.14 -16.55
CA VAL A 273 19.16 11.46 -17.23
C VAL A 273 17.95 12.37 -17.38
N ALA A 274 16.99 11.97 -18.19
CA ALA A 274 15.72 12.70 -18.35
C ALA A 274 14.90 12.70 -17.05
N ASP A 275 13.97 13.65 -16.95
CA ASP A 275 12.99 13.69 -15.86
C ASP A 275 12.25 12.34 -15.75
N ARG A 276 12.05 11.87 -14.52
CA ARG A 276 11.39 10.61 -14.18
C ARG A 276 11.92 9.38 -14.88
N THR A 277 13.24 9.31 -15.09
CA THR A 277 13.84 8.06 -15.55
C THR A 277 13.73 7.00 -14.46
N GLY A 278 13.15 5.84 -14.80
CA GLY A 278 13.12 4.66 -13.94
C GLY A 278 14.48 3.96 -13.93
N LEU A 279 14.83 3.38 -12.80
CA LEU A 279 16.00 2.51 -12.63
C LEU A 279 15.58 1.30 -11.82
N ASP A 280 15.71 0.10 -12.38
CA ASP A 280 15.69 -1.14 -11.62
C ASP A 280 17.14 -1.61 -11.42
N ALA A 281 17.43 -2.04 -10.22
CA ALA A 281 18.75 -2.54 -9.85
C ALA A 281 18.62 -3.90 -9.18
N VAL A 282 19.21 -4.91 -9.78
CA VAL A 282 19.28 -6.29 -9.27
C VAL A 282 20.68 -6.85 -9.48
N ASP A 283 21.05 -7.85 -8.70
CA ASP A 283 22.39 -8.48 -8.80
C ASP A 283 22.25 -9.98 -9.10
N PRO A 284 22.38 -10.40 -10.36
CA PRO A 284 22.31 -11.82 -10.73
C PRO A 284 23.38 -12.69 -10.07
N SER A 285 24.49 -12.11 -9.63
CA SER A 285 25.54 -12.84 -8.89
C SER A 285 25.17 -13.09 -7.43
N ARG A 286 24.16 -12.35 -6.91
CA ARG A 286 23.66 -12.42 -5.54
C ARG A 286 22.12 -12.39 -5.54
N PRO A 287 21.49 -13.45 -6.07
CA PRO A 287 20.04 -13.45 -6.30
C PRO A 287 19.18 -13.34 -5.04
N GLN A 288 19.76 -13.51 -3.86
CA GLN A 288 19.07 -13.31 -2.58
C GLN A 288 19.17 -11.87 -2.05
N ARG A 289 19.99 -11.03 -2.67
CA ARG A 289 20.12 -9.63 -2.27
C ARG A 289 18.88 -8.85 -2.68
N ALA A 290 18.42 -7.93 -1.81
CA ALA A 290 17.35 -7.02 -2.15
C ALA A 290 17.64 -6.27 -3.44
N GLY A 291 16.65 -6.21 -4.34
CA GLY A 291 16.64 -5.29 -5.47
C GLY A 291 16.19 -3.90 -5.02
N ALA A 292 16.28 -2.94 -5.91
CA ALA A 292 15.73 -1.59 -5.72
C ALA A 292 15.17 -1.05 -7.02
N SER A 293 14.02 -0.37 -6.96
CA SER A 293 13.52 0.43 -8.07
C SER A 293 13.58 1.90 -7.70
N ALA A 294 14.07 2.74 -8.60
CA ALA A 294 14.18 4.16 -8.35
C ALA A 294 13.52 5.00 -9.45
N MET A 295 12.89 6.10 -9.04
CA MET A 295 12.54 7.20 -9.92
C MET A 295 13.60 8.29 -9.75
N LEU A 296 14.30 8.60 -10.83
CA LEU A 296 15.34 9.62 -10.88
C LEU A 296 14.76 10.93 -11.42
N ARG A 297 15.17 12.05 -10.81
CA ARG A 297 14.77 13.41 -11.18
C ARG A 297 13.25 13.66 -11.20
N PRO A 298 12.51 13.32 -10.13
CA PRO A 298 11.08 13.57 -10.09
C PRO A 298 10.78 15.07 -10.24
N GLY A 299 10.01 15.44 -11.27
CA GLY A 299 9.70 16.85 -11.57
C GLY A 299 10.92 17.69 -11.95
N GLY A 300 12.00 17.07 -12.46
CA GLY A 300 13.28 17.72 -12.79
C GLY A 300 14.16 18.00 -11.58
N ALA A 301 13.73 17.71 -10.36
CA ALA A 301 14.54 17.91 -9.15
C ALA A 301 15.78 17.01 -9.15
N PRO A 302 16.90 17.44 -8.56
CA PRO A 302 18.10 16.62 -8.37
C PRO A 302 17.86 15.64 -7.22
N ALA A 303 16.95 14.68 -7.41
CA ALA A 303 16.52 13.74 -6.39
C ALA A 303 16.36 12.32 -6.96
N ALA A 304 16.39 11.33 -6.07
CA ALA A 304 16.02 9.95 -6.35
C ALA A 304 15.00 9.48 -5.31
N LEU A 305 13.98 8.78 -5.78
CA LEU A 305 12.99 8.09 -4.96
C LEU A 305 13.22 6.60 -5.13
N VAL A 306 13.79 5.95 -4.13
CA VAL A 306 14.15 4.53 -4.19
C VAL A 306 13.11 3.72 -3.43
N HIS A 307 12.57 2.70 -4.08
CA HIS A 307 11.63 1.73 -3.54
C HIS A 307 12.36 0.43 -3.24
N VAL A 308 12.17 -0.10 -2.05
CA VAL A 308 12.71 -1.39 -1.61
C VAL A 308 11.60 -2.19 -0.96
N ALA A 309 11.56 -3.49 -1.20
CA ALA A 309 10.52 -4.36 -0.69
C ALA A 309 11.05 -5.77 -0.43
N GLY A 310 10.24 -6.57 0.25
CA GLY A 310 10.52 -7.96 0.51
C GLY A 310 11.37 -8.23 1.76
N PRO A 311 11.65 -9.51 2.05
CA PRO A 311 12.27 -9.93 3.30
C PRO A 311 13.71 -9.44 3.48
N GLU A 312 14.48 -9.34 2.39
CA GLU A 312 15.86 -8.88 2.46
C GLU A 312 15.92 -7.37 2.75
N ALA A 313 15.01 -6.57 2.14
CA ALA A 313 14.88 -5.16 2.47
C ALA A 313 14.47 -4.96 3.94
N GLN A 314 13.60 -5.82 4.46
CA GLN A 314 13.22 -5.83 5.87
C GLN A 314 14.41 -6.16 6.79
N ALA A 315 15.24 -7.12 6.40
CA ALA A 315 16.45 -7.45 7.14
C ALA A 315 17.42 -6.27 7.21
N ILE A 316 17.64 -5.57 6.06
CA ILE A 316 18.47 -4.35 6.01
C ILE A 316 17.89 -3.27 6.92
N ALA A 317 16.58 -3.04 6.91
CA ALA A 317 15.94 -2.06 7.80
C ALA A 317 16.18 -2.39 9.29
N GLY A 318 16.24 -3.67 9.64
CA GLY A 318 16.55 -4.14 10.99
C GLY A 318 17.97 -3.82 11.47
N GLU A 319 18.89 -3.47 10.56
CA GLU A 319 20.26 -3.09 10.93
C GLU A 319 20.35 -1.65 11.50
N GLY A 320 19.30 -0.84 11.33
CA GLY A 320 19.23 0.49 11.94
C GLY A 320 18.51 1.52 11.06
N PRO A 321 18.24 2.72 11.61
CA PRO A 321 17.39 3.73 10.96
C PRO A 321 17.97 4.28 9.63
N ASP A 322 19.28 4.20 9.45
CA ASP A 322 19.95 4.70 8.23
C ASP A 322 20.25 3.59 7.20
N ALA A 323 20.09 2.32 7.57
CA ALA A 323 20.55 1.18 6.75
C ALA A 323 19.90 1.14 5.35
N LEU A 324 18.58 1.39 5.26
CA LEU A 324 17.90 1.47 3.95
C LEU A 324 18.38 2.66 3.12
N ALA A 325 18.66 3.80 3.75
CA ALA A 325 19.19 4.97 3.04
C ALA A 325 20.62 4.71 2.52
N ASP A 326 21.44 4.04 3.30
CA ASP A 326 22.81 3.67 2.90
C ASP A 326 22.78 2.60 1.80
N PHE A 327 21.86 1.63 1.86
CA PHE A 327 21.60 0.66 0.80
C PHE A 327 21.18 1.35 -0.50
N ALA A 328 20.18 2.23 -0.46
CA ALA A 328 19.69 2.98 -1.62
C ALA A 328 20.80 3.84 -2.24
N LEU A 329 21.60 4.51 -1.40
CA LEU A 329 22.75 5.29 -1.86
C LEU A 329 23.84 4.41 -2.46
N GLY A 330 24.02 3.18 -1.94
CA GLY A 330 24.90 2.17 -2.52
C GLY A 330 24.49 1.76 -3.93
N VAL A 331 23.19 1.55 -4.15
CA VAL A 331 22.64 1.25 -5.48
C VAL A 331 22.91 2.40 -6.45
N LEU A 332 22.66 3.65 -6.03
CA LEU A 332 22.93 4.82 -6.87
C LEU A 332 24.43 5.02 -7.14
N ALA A 333 25.28 4.73 -6.16
CA ALA A 333 26.73 4.77 -6.34
C ALA A 333 27.23 3.71 -7.34
N SER A 334 26.67 2.50 -7.33
CA SER A 334 26.94 1.47 -8.33
C SER A 334 26.52 1.91 -9.74
N ALA A 335 25.41 2.66 -9.87
CA ALA A 335 24.89 3.12 -11.16
C ALA A 335 25.61 4.35 -11.71
N PHE A 336 25.98 5.32 -10.85
CA PHE A 336 26.42 6.66 -11.26
C PHE A 336 27.82 7.05 -10.72
N GLY A 337 28.48 6.13 -10.01
CA GLY A 337 29.80 6.31 -9.42
C GLY A 337 29.75 6.80 -7.96
N GLU A 338 30.79 6.48 -7.20
CA GLU A 338 30.91 6.77 -5.75
C GLU A 338 30.77 8.27 -5.41
N ASP A 339 31.01 9.13 -6.40
CA ASP A 339 30.93 10.59 -6.27
C ASP A 339 29.54 11.08 -5.83
N VAL A 340 28.46 10.34 -6.17
CA VAL A 340 27.07 10.69 -5.81
C VAL A 340 26.90 10.84 -4.30
N ARG A 341 27.66 10.10 -3.49
CA ARG A 341 27.54 10.10 -2.01
C ARG A 341 27.78 11.48 -1.39
N ARG A 342 28.74 12.21 -1.91
CA ARG A 342 29.12 13.54 -1.37
C ARG A 342 28.13 14.65 -1.71
N HIS A 343 27.22 14.38 -2.67
CA HIS A 343 26.23 15.36 -3.14
C HIS A 343 24.88 15.25 -2.44
N VAL A 344 24.69 14.27 -1.54
CA VAL A 344 23.46 14.11 -0.77
C VAL A 344 23.32 15.26 0.23
N VAL A 345 22.24 16.02 0.16
CA VAL A 345 21.93 17.14 1.07
C VAL A 345 20.77 16.86 2.01
N ARG A 346 19.87 15.95 1.61
CA ARG A 346 18.77 15.49 2.47
C ARG A 346 18.43 14.04 2.16
N ARG A 347 17.98 13.34 3.18
CA ARG A 347 17.43 11.97 3.06
C ARG A 347 16.18 11.83 3.93
N LEU A 348 15.27 11.01 3.48
CA LEU A 348 14.09 10.59 4.23
C LEU A 348 13.82 9.12 3.90
N THR A 349 13.61 8.32 4.92
CA THR A 349 13.19 6.92 4.79
C THR A 349 11.83 6.76 5.46
N THR A 350 10.90 6.07 4.80
CA THR A 350 9.63 5.69 5.42
C THR A 350 9.82 4.52 6.38
N ASP A 351 8.88 4.33 7.29
CA ASP A 351 8.88 3.23 8.26
C ASP A 351 7.45 2.74 8.50
N TRP A 352 6.82 2.24 7.44
CA TRP A 352 5.44 1.74 7.52
C TRP A 352 5.31 0.53 8.43
N ALA A 353 6.35 -0.31 8.45
CA ALA A 353 6.39 -1.50 9.29
C ALA A 353 6.48 -1.15 10.79
N GLY A 354 7.21 -0.09 11.16
CA GLY A 354 7.34 0.39 12.52
C GLY A 354 6.18 1.26 13.01
N MET A 355 5.26 1.69 12.12
CA MET A 355 4.11 2.50 12.51
C MET A 355 3.06 1.67 13.28
N PRO A 356 2.80 1.97 14.57
CA PRO A 356 1.98 1.12 15.46
C PRO A 356 0.50 1.01 15.04
N PHE A 357 0.01 1.96 14.22
CA PHE A 357 -1.37 1.99 13.75
C PHE A 357 -1.52 1.56 12.28
N ILE A 358 -0.45 1.03 11.67
CA ILE A 358 -0.40 0.55 10.28
C ILE A 358 0.18 -0.85 10.23
N GLY A 359 1.45 -1.04 10.65
CA GLY A 359 2.11 -2.33 10.82
C GLY A 359 2.60 -2.97 9.52
N GLY A 360 2.85 -2.22 8.46
CA GLY A 360 3.38 -2.70 7.19
C GLY A 360 2.89 -1.94 5.96
N ALA A 361 3.26 -2.41 4.77
CA ALA A 361 2.97 -1.73 3.51
C ALA A 361 1.55 -2.05 2.99
N TYR A 362 1.32 -3.20 2.40
CA TYR A 362 0.02 -3.62 1.84
C TYR A 362 -0.18 -5.13 1.98
N SER A 363 -1.45 -5.56 1.88
CA SER A 363 -1.83 -6.94 2.19
C SER A 363 -1.52 -7.90 1.04
N CYS A 364 -1.01 -9.09 1.39
CA CYS A 364 -0.83 -10.21 0.50
C CYS A 364 -1.36 -11.47 1.21
N ALA A 365 -2.14 -12.32 0.53
CA ALA A 365 -2.58 -13.55 1.14
C ALA A 365 -1.46 -14.60 1.17
N LEU A 366 -1.34 -15.29 2.30
CA LEU A 366 -0.43 -16.42 2.43
C LEU A 366 -0.85 -17.60 1.54
N PRO A 367 0.07 -18.44 1.05
CA PRO A 367 -0.24 -19.63 0.29
C PRO A 367 -1.24 -20.54 1.01
N GLY A 368 -2.23 -21.08 0.28
CA GLY A 368 -3.33 -21.88 0.82
C GLY A 368 -4.42 -21.05 1.55
N LYS A 369 -4.28 -19.72 1.61
CA LYS A 369 -5.17 -18.84 2.37
C LYS A 369 -5.88 -17.76 1.54
N ALA A 370 -5.73 -17.74 0.22
CA ALA A 370 -6.35 -16.71 -0.64
C ALA A 370 -7.87 -16.62 -0.46
N HIS A 371 -8.54 -17.74 -0.22
CA HIS A 371 -9.97 -17.79 0.00
C HIS A 371 -10.44 -16.98 1.22
N LEU A 372 -9.56 -16.74 2.19
CA LEU A 372 -9.87 -15.96 3.40
C LEU A 372 -10.00 -14.46 3.12
N ARG A 373 -9.52 -13.95 1.99
CA ARG A 373 -9.79 -12.56 1.59
C ARG A 373 -11.29 -12.32 1.41
N ALA A 374 -12.01 -13.27 0.80
CA ALA A 374 -13.46 -13.20 0.66
C ALA A 374 -14.19 -13.25 2.01
N LYS A 375 -13.62 -13.95 3.00
CA LYS A 375 -14.19 -14.05 4.35
C LYS A 375 -14.34 -12.70 5.05
N LEU A 376 -13.46 -11.74 4.78
CA LEU A 376 -13.54 -10.39 5.36
C LEU A 376 -14.79 -9.61 4.93
N HIS A 377 -15.44 -10.01 3.84
CA HIS A 377 -16.69 -9.41 3.34
C HIS A 377 -17.94 -10.05 3.98
N GLU A 378 -17.79 -11.20 4.65
CA GLU A 378 -18.93 -11.87 5.27
C GLU A 378 -19.39 -11.12 6.53
N PRO A 379 -20.71 -10.85 6.67
CA PRO A 379 -21.20 -10.19 7.86
C PRO A 379 -21.13 -11.14 9.07
N PHE A 380 -20.57 -10.68 10.18
CA PHE A 380 -20.57 -11.41 11.45
C PHE A 380 -21.41 -10.70 12.55
N ASP A 381 -21.52 -9.39 12.47
CA ASP A 381 -22.41 -8.54 13.25
C ASP A 381 -22.93 -7.46 12.29
N PRO A 382 -24.26 -7.34 12.09
CA PRO A 382 -24.81 -6.41 11.10
C PRO A 382 -24.45 -4.93 11.37
N ARG A 383 -24.02 -4.60 12.58
CA ARG A 383 -23.63 -3.24 12.95
C ARG A 383 -22.16 -2.91 12.69
N ILE A 384 -21.33 -3.90 12.29
CA ILE A 384 -19.89 -3.76 12.09
C ILE A 384 -19.54 -4.09 10.63
N VAL A 385 -18.98 -3.13 9.93
CA VAL A 385 -18.56 -3.30 8.52
C VAL A 385 -17.08 -3.01 8.41
N PHE A 386 -16.34 -3.93 7.79
CA PHE A 386 -14.92 -3.72 7.51
C PHE A 386 -14.71 -3.09 6.15
N ALA A 387 -13.68 -2.26 6.02
CA ALA A 387 -13.20 -1.70 4.77
C ALA A 387 -11.69 -1.46 4.82
N GLY A 388 -11.08 -1.22 3.70
CA GLY A 388 -9.64 -0.99 3.56
C GLY A 388 -9.12 -1.63 2.29
N GLU A 389 -7.81 -1.51 2.04
CA GLU A 389 -7.22 -2.03 0.80
C GLU A 389 -7.34 -3.56 0.69
N ALA A 390 -7.32 -4.28 1.81
CA ALA A 390 -7.49 -5.74 1.82
C ALA A 390 -8.88 -6.18 1.32
N LEU A 391 -9.87 -5.29 1.36
CA LEU A 391 -11.25 -5.49 0.91
C LEU A 391 -11.56 -4.76 -0.41
N GLY A 392 -10.53 -4.36 -1.17
CA GLY A 392 -10.68 -3.62 -2.43
C GLY A 392 -11.17 -4.46 -3.62
N GLY A 393 -11.59 -5.71 -3.42
CA GLY A 393 -11.93 -6.62 -4.51
C GLY A 393 -10.73 -6.88 -5.42
N PRO A 394 -10.87 -6.81 -6.76
CA PRO A 394 -9.74 -6.98 -7.68
C PRO A 394 -8.67 -5.89 -7.58
N ALA A 395 -8.97 -4.77 -6.91
CA ALA A 395 -8.06 -3.66 -6.67
C ALA A 395 -7.48 -3.68 -5.23
N PHE A 396 -7.43 -4.83 -4.58
CA PHE A 396 -6.83 -4.94 -3.24
C PHE A 396 -5.37 -4.43 -3.26
N SER A 397 -4.83 -4.12 -2.11
CA SER A 397 -3.48 -3.57 -1.93
C SER A 397 -3.25 -2.19 -2.57
N THR A 398 -4.32 -1.52 -3.02
CA THR A 398 -4.24 -0.21 -3.65
C THR A 398 -5.04 0.87 -2.90
N CYS A 399 -4.67 2.14 -3.14
CA CYS A 399 -5.37 3.29 -2.59
C CYS A 399 -6.81 3.40 -3.12
N HIS A 400 -7.03 3.16 -4.42
CA HIS A 400 -8.37 3.22 -5.00
C HIS A 400 -9.23 2.04 -4.55
N GLY A 401 -8.67 0.86 -4.38
CA GLY A 401 -9.39 -0.27 -3.78
C GLY A 401 -9.85 0.03 -2.36
N ALA A 402 -8.99 0.68 -1.55
CA ALA A 402 -9.38 1.17 -0.23
C ALA A 402 -10.54 2.18 -0.31
N HIS A 403 -10.46 3.15 -1.21
CA HIS A 403 -11.51 4.15 -1.43
C HIS A 403 -12.85 3.51 -1.81
N ILE A 404 -12.84 2.61 -2.78
CA ILE A 404 -14.04 1.89 -3.25
C ILE A 404 -14.66 1.08 -2.11
N SER A 405 -13.84 0.34 -1.36
CA SER A 405 -14.33 -0.46 -0.22
C SER A 405 -14.93 0.42 0.88
N GLY A 406 -14.37 1.62 1.12
CA GLY A 406 -14.91 2.58 2.08
C GLY A 406 -16.30 3.09 1.71
N ILE A 407 -16.53 3.40 0.42
CA ILE A 407 -17.86 3.79 -0.09
C ILE A 407 -18.86 2.64 0.11
N ALA A 408 -18.50 1.42 -0.29
CA ALA A 408 -19.35 0.25 -0.17
C ALA A 408 -19.69 -0.07 1.30
N ALA A 409 -18.73 0.09 2.21
CA ALA A 409 -18.96 -0.10 3.64
C ALA A 409 -19.92 0.94 4.23
N ALA A 410 -19.82 2.20 3.81
CA ALA A 410 -20.76 3.24 4.21
C ALA A 410 -22.18 2.96 3.70
N GLU A 411 -22.32 2.49 2.46
CA GLU A 411 -23.62 2.09 1.88
C GLU A 411 -24.24 0.91 2.65
N THR A 412 -23.43 -0.07 3.02
CA THR A 412 -23.86 -1.17 3.87
C THR A 412 -24.34 -0.68 5.24
N ALA A 413 -23.60 0.21 5.89
CA ALA A 413 -24.00 0.80 7.17
C ALA A 413 -25.30 1.59 7.06
N LEU A 414 -25.50 2.37 5.99
CA LEU A 414 -26.73 3.11 5.72
C LEU A 414 -27.95 2.18 5.58
N ALA A 415 -27.83 1.12 4.79
CA ALA A 415 -28.89 0.13 4.62
C ALA A 415 -29.29 -0.55 5.95
N GLN A 416 -28.31 -0.82 6.82
CA GLN A 416 -28.57 -1.39 8.15
C GLN A 416 -29.28 -0.41 9.09
N LEU A 417 -28.94 0.89 9.02
CA LEU A 417 -29.63 1.92 9.81
C LEU A 417 -31.11 2.04 9.43
N GLU A 418 -31.45 1.91 8.15
CA GLU A 418 -32.85 1.92 7.66
C GLU A 418 -33.65 0.71 8.12
N GLN A 419 -33.03 -0.48 8.13
CA GLN A 419 -33.69 -1.72 8.60
C GLN A 419 -33.94 -1.74 10.12
N ALA A 420 -33.15 -0.96 10.88
CA ALA A 420 -33.26 -0.90 12.34
C ALA A 420 -34.11 0.30 12.84
N ALA A 421 -34.66 1.11 11.95
CA ALA A 421 -35.51 2.24 12.24
C ALA A 421 -36.98 1.81 12.42
#